data_2fd1f961016e5fdfe5c891cc846240f6
#
_entry.id   2fd1f961016e5fdfe5c891cc846240f6
#
_cell.length_a   1.000
_cell.length_b   1.000
_cell.length_c   1.000
_cell.angle_alpha   90.00
_cell.angle_beta   90.00
_cell.angle_gamma   90.00
#
_symmetry.space_group_name_H-M   'P 1'
#
loop_
_entity.id
_entity.type
_entity.pdbx_description
1 polymer ?
#
loop_
_entity_poly.entity_id
_entity_poly.type
_entity_poly.pdbx_seq_one_letter_code
_entity_poly.pdbx_strand_id
1 'polypeptide(L)'
;MDKLNWTLTKTNLSLLISLASFADDWDPLLSGNSFEGWEQHGGVAKYEIKNGEVTGTSVANTPNSFMTTARAYTDFVLEFEVWVQDGLNSGVQFRSNTKPDPDLSDGRVFGYQFELDTAERAWTAGIYDEANRGWLYPVSYNEPARYLFKNEQWNTARIECVGNEVQTFLNGKQVSHLVDEKTISGFIGLQVHSIRGSEHEGYKVRWRNLRINTQSPKLSPPEGIYIRNIKPNSLSSPEKAQGWTLLFNGRKANEWKSAKGIDAFSKKDWEVKDEALMIHAGSKVGDLVSKKAYGAFEFDFEFRLTEGANSGVKYFVSDFAAPGQAANYLGLEYQIIDDNLHPDAKQGVVGNRTGASLYDLIPRYQEVQTRKVPLHIGSWNHGRIVAFPNGTVQHWLNGFNVVEYERGSNIYDALVARSKYEKYENFGLEAKGLLLLQNHNDEVSYRSLKIREL
;
A
#
# COMPACT_ATOMS: atom_id res chain seq x y z
N MET A 1 -48.80 78.15 -1.00
CA MET A 1 -47.39 77.92 -1.34
C MET A 1 -46.69 77.45 -0.11
N ASP A 2 -46.85 76.19 0.26
CA ASP A 2 -46.31 75.65 1.50
C ASP A 2 -45.11 74.77 1.24
N LYS A 3 -44.01 75.13 1.85
CA LYS A 3 -42.75 74.34 1.80
C LYS A 3 -42.78 73.29 2.87
N LEU A 4 -42.83 72.02 2.45
CA LEU A 4 -42.64 70.87 3.36
C LEU A 4 -41.15 70.66 3.59
N ASN A 5 -40.72 70.82 4.85
CA ASN A 5 -39.38 70.44 5.32
C ASN A 5 -39.40 68.98 5.73
N TRP A 6 -38.55 68.16 5.08
CA TRP A 6 -38.27 66.81 5.52
C TRP A 6 -36.96 66.77 6.31
N THR A 7 -37.06 66.45 7.57
CA THR A 7 -35.94 66.21 8.47
C THR A 7 -35.56 64.73 8.38
N LEU A 8 -34.40 64.45 7.81
CA LEU A 8 -33.79 63.11 7.78
C LEU A 8 -33.14 62.81 9.14
N THR A 9 -33.74 61.94 9.95
CA THR A 9 -33.11 61.35 11.13
C THR A 9 -32.15 60.26 10.70
N LYS A 10 -30.83 60.44 10.89
CA LYS A 10 -29.78 59.44 10.72
C LYS A 10 -29.83 58.50 11.91
N THR A 11 -30.36 57.29 11.71
CA THR A 11 -30.18 56.17 12.63
C THR A 11 -28.85 55.52 12.39
N ASN A 12 -27.90 55.70 13.29
CA ASN A 12 -26.63 54.98 13.28
C ASN A 12 -26.87 53.52 13.70
N LEU A 13 -26.91 52.61 12.74
CA LEU A 13 -26.89 51.17 13.00
C LEU A 13 -25.42 50.76 13.13
N SER A 14 -24.91 50.72 14.36
CA SER A 14 -23.61 50.17 14.68
C SER A 14 -23.69 48.63 14.51
N LEU A 15 -23.16 48.11 13.40
CA LEU A 15 -22.95 46.69 13.15
C LEU A 15 -21.82 46.22 14.08
N LEU A 16 -22.17 45.61 15.19
CA LEU A 16 -21.24 44.86 16.03
C LEU A 16 -20.82 43.59 15.23
N ILE A 17 -19.76 43.67 14.47
CA ILE A 17 -19.08 42.47 13.96
C ILE A 17 -18.38 41.87 15.17
N SER A 18 -18.96 40.82 15.73
CA SER A 18 -18.23 39.92 16.63
C SER A 18 -17.13 39.26 15.83
N LEU A 19 -15.89 39.69 16.02
CA LEU A 19 -14.72 38.90 15.67
C LEU A 19 -14.77 37.63 16.53
N ALA A 20 -15.40 36.57 15.99
CA ALA A 20 -15.15 35.25 16.50
C ALA A 20 -13.64 35.03 16.28
N SER A 21 -12.86 35.04 17.34
CA SER A 21 -11.51 34.49 17.32
C SER A 21 -11.70 33.03 16.93
N PHE A 22 -11.34 32.67 15.70
CA PHE A 22 -11.10 31.27 15.36
C PHE A 22 -9.98 30.84 16.30
N ALA A 23 -10.31 30.15 17.39
CA ALA A 23 -9.34 29.43 18.18
C ALA A 23 -8.60 28.55 17.17
N ASP A 24 -7.29 28.61 17.19
CA ASP A 24 -6.47 27.72 16.38
C ASP A 24 -6.84 26.31 16.83
N ASP A 25 -7.46 25.51 15.95
CA ASP A 25 -7.94 24.14 16.27
C ASP A 25 -6.78 23.17 16.61
N TRP A 26 -5.59 23.71 16.79
CA TRP A 26 -4.36 22.96 17.01
C TRP A 26 -3.89 23.02 18.47
N ASP A 27 -3.74 21.85 19.06
CA ASP A 27 -3.14 21.69 20.37
C ASP A 27 -1.65 21.33 20.24
N PRO A 28 -0.72 22.01 20.93
CA PRO A 28 0.66 21.58 21.00
C PRO A 28 0.74 20.26 21.77
N LEU A 29 1.47 19.26 21.24
CA LEU A 29 1.69 17.99 21.93
C LEU A 29 2.76 18.06 23.04
N LEU A 30 3.61 19.10 22.99
CA LEU A 30 4.63 19.38 23.98
C LEU A 30 4.45 20.81 24.50
N SER A 31 4.49 20.96 25.81
CA SER A 31 4.44 22.27 26.48
C SER A 31 5.74 22.55 27.23
N GLY A 32 6.45 23.59 26.83
CA GLY A 32 7.71 23.99 27.50
C GLY A 32 8.84 22.99 27.31
N ASN A 33 9.52 22.67 28.43
CA ASN A 33 10.67 21.76 28.45
C ASN A 33 10.40 20.51 29.31
N SER A 34 9.19 19.96 29.25
CA SER A 34 8.76 18.83 30.07
C SER A 34 8.15 17.73 29.20
N PHE A 35 8.38 16.48 29.57
CA PHE A 35 7.68 15.30 29.06
C PHE A 35 6.43 14.97 29.90
N GLU A 36 5.82 15.95 30.56
CA GLU A 36 4.55 15.72 31.25
C GLU A 36 3.49 15.20 30.27
N GLY A 37 2.84 14.08 30.61
CA GLY A 37 1.90 13.39 29.72
C GLY A 37 2.55 12.52 28.63
N TRP A 38 3.86 12.23 28.77
CA TRP A 38 4.58 11.31 27.91
C TRP A 38 5.26 10.21 28.76
N GLU A 39 5.41 9.03 28.19
CA GLU A 39 6.03 7.86 28.81
C GLU A 39 6.99 7.20 27.82
N GLN A 40 8.12 6.69 28.32
CA GLN A 40 9.08 5.97 27.49
C GLN A 40 8.82 4.47 27.57
N HIS A 41 8.80 3.79 26.40
CA HIS A 41 8.64 2.36 26.25
C HIS A 41 9.81 1.73 25.48
N GLY A 42 10.07 0.46 25.75
CA GLY A 42 11.05 -0.36 25.04
C GLY A 42 12.47 -0.16 25.50
N GLY A 43 13.35 0.34 24.64
CA GLY A 43 14.78 0.50 24.93
C GLY A 43 15.11 1.69 25.83
N VAL A 44 16.42 1.96 25.96
CA VAL A 44 16.96 2.96 26.90
C VAL A 44 17.60 4.16 26.18
N ALA A 45 17.15 4.48 24.99
CA ALA A 45 17.59 5.69 24.30
C ALA A 45 17.31 6.94 25.14
N LYS A 46 18.16 7.96 24.99
CA LYS A 46 18.04 9.19 25.77
C LYS A 46 17.14 10.16 25.03
N TYR A 47 16.17 10.76 25.75
CA TYR A 47 15.33 11.82 25.26
C TYR A 47 15.54 13.08 26.07
N GLU A 48 15.75 14.18 25.40
CA GLU A 48 15.89 15.51 25.98
C GLU A 48 14.94 16.47 25.31
N ILE A 49 14.38 17.42 26.07
CA ILE A 49 13.56 18.51 25.52
C ILE A 49 14.16 19.85 25.88
N LYS A 50 14.33 20.70 24.89
CA LYS A 50 14.86 22.07 25.10
C LYS A 50 14.19 23.00 24.11
N ASN A 51 13.56 24.07 24.64
CA ASN A 51 12.87 25.08 23.85
C ASN A 51 11.82 24.50 22.86
N GLY A 52 11.08 23.49 23.30
CA GLY A 52 10.06 22.82 22.47
C GLY A 52 10.63 21.88 21.40
N GLU A 53 11.93 21.63 21.39
CA GLU A 53 12.58 20.65 20.53
C GLU A 53 12.92 19.41 21.35
N VAL A 54 12.48 18.25 20.87
CA VAL A 54 12.87 16.92 21.42
C VAL A 54 14.08 16.43 20.66
N THR A 55 15.09 15.95 21.37
CA THR A 55 16.25 15.24 20.82
C THR A 55 16.25 13.82 21.36
N GLY A 56 16.14 12.85 20.48
CA GLY A 56 16.39 11.44 20.74
C GLY A 56 17.85 11.10 20.39
N THR A 57 18.54 10.36 21.27
CA THR A 57 19.93 9.97 21.06
C THR A 57 20.03 8.44 21.09
N SER A 58 20.59 7.85 20.05
CA SER A 58 20.76 6.41 19.90
C SER A 58 21.72 5.84 20.95
N VAL A 59 21.38 4.64 21.43
CA VAL A 59 22.19 3.85 22.37
C VAL A 59 22.38 2.46 21.76
N ALA A 60 23.63 1.98 21.77
CA ALA A 60 23.97 0.71 21.17
C ALA A 60 23.35 -0.49 21.92
N ASN A 61 22.99 -1.53 21.17
CA ASN A 61 22.53 -2.82 21.67
C ASN A 61 21.33 -2.76 22.64
N THR A 62 20.43 -1.81 22.42
CA THR A 62 19.12 -1.71 23.09
C THR A 62 18.00 -1.90 22.07
N PRO A 63 16.82 -2.39 22.46
CA PRO A 63 15.65 -2.39 21.58
C PRO A 63 15.25 -0.97 21.09
N ASN A 64 14.33 -0.90 20.15
CA ASN A 64 13.69 0.37 19.80
C ASN A 64 13.13 1.05 21.05
N SER A 65 13.39 2.34 21.18
CA SER A 65 12.85 3.17 22.26
C SER A 65 11.79 4.10 21.68
N PHE A 66 10.71 4.31 22.42
CA PHE A 66 9.59 5.15 22.02
C PHE A 66 9.21 6.10 23.16
N MET A 67 9.23 7.39 22.92
CA MET A 67 8.64 8.39 23.80
C MET A 67 7.20 8.61 23.35
N THR A 68 6.22 8.15 24.13
CA THR A 68 4.80 8.06 23.69
C THR A 68 3.91 8.96 24.52
N THR A 69 2.84 9.50 23.89
CA THR A 69 1.81 10.22 24.64
C THR A 69 1.02 9.27 25.53
N ALA A 70 0.75 9.65 26.79
CA ALA A 70 -0.15 8.91 27.69
C ALA A 70 -1.59 8.88 27.17
N ARG A 71 -1.97 9.87 26.35
CA ARG A 71 -3.29 9.96 25.72
C ARG A 71 -3.31 9.22 24.38
N ALA A 72 -4.42 8.49 24.12
CA ALA A 72 -4.71 7.91 22.82
C ALA A 72 -5.53 8.87 21.94
N TYR A 73 -5.35 8.73 20.62
CA TYR A 73 -6.00 9.54 19.59
C TYR A 73 -6.66 8.63 18.54
N THR A 74 -7.85 9.01 18.08
CA THR A 74 -8.63 8.27 17.07
C THR A 74 -8.56 8.98 15.73
N ASP A 75 -9.31 10.06 15.56
CA ASP A 75 -9.28 10.91 14.39
C ASP A 75 -8.47 12.17 14.69
N PHE A 76 -7.52 12.47 13.84
CA PHE A 76 -6.64 13.64 14.04
C PHE A 76 -5.90 14.03 12.76
N VAL A 77 -5.37 15.24 12.75
CA VAL A 77 -4.28 15.68 11.91
C VAL A 77 -3.11 16.02 12.82
N LEU A 78 -1.95 15.38 12.59
CA LEU A 78 -0.70 15.63 13.30
C LEU A 78 0.28 16.33 12.37
N GLU A 79 0.87 17.41 12.81
CA GLU A 79 1.97 18.10 12.12
C GLU A 79 3.20 18.19 13.01
N PHE A 80 4.37 18.03 12.39
CA PHE A 80 5.66 18.18 13.05
C PHE A 80 6.77 18.50 12.05
N GLU A 81 7.88 18.96 12.56
CA GLU A 81 9.14 19.01 11.82
C GLU A 81 10.11 18.00 12.38
N VAL A 82 10.89 17.37 11.51
CA VAL A 82 11.84 16.33 11.88
C VAL A 82 13.20 16.54 11.18
N TRP A 83 14.25 16.27 11.93
CA TRP A 83 15.63 16.22 11.48
C TRP A 83 16.24 14.88 11.91
N VAL A 84 16.87 14.16 10.99
CA VAL A 84 17.51 12.85 11.27
C VAL A 84 18.95 12.89 10.81
N GLN A 85 19.86 12.48 11.68
CA GLN A 85 21.26 12.34 11.34
C GLN A 85 21.45 11.21 10.32
N ASP A 86 22.27 11.45 9.31
CA ASP A 86 22.49 10.46 8.25
C ASP A 86 23.01 9.13 8.80
N GLY A 87 22.50 8.01 8.27
CA GLY A 87 22.77 6.66 8.76
C GLY A 87 21.83 6.18 9.87
N LEU A 88 20.96 7.03 10.46
CA LEU A 88 20.00 6.63 11.46
C LEU A 88 18.62 6.39 10.86
N ASN A 89 17.96 5.32 11.30
CA ASN A 89 16.52 5.10 11.08
C ASN A 89 15.73 5.61 12.30
N SER A 90 14.50 6.01 12.08
CA SER A 90 13.58 6.48 13.12
C SER A 90 12.12 6.33 12.64
N GLY A 91 11.18 6.87 13.41
CA GLY A 91 9.77 6.91 13.04
C GLY A 91 8.91 7.72 14.00
N VAL A 92 7.70 8.01 13.56
CA VAL A 92 6.64 8.53 14.42
C VAL A 92 5.50 7.53 14.45
N GLN A 93 5.28 6.92 15.62
CA GLN A 93 4.15 6.03 15.86
C GLN A 93 2.86 6.82 15.92
N PHE A 94 1.79 6.27 15.36
CA PHE A 94 0.45 6.83 15.45
C PHE A 94 -0.60 5.73 15.52
N ARG A 95 -1.69 5.96 16.24
CA ARG A 95 -2.70 4.93 16.54
C ARG A 95 -2.04 3.63 17.02
N SER A 96 -0.95 3.75 17.79
CA SER A 96 -0.15 2.61 18.26
C SER A 96 -0.48 2.28 19.72
N ASN A 97 -0.13 1.08 20.14
CA ASN A 97 -0.41 0.55 21.46
C ASN A 97 0.75 -0.31 21.96
N THR A 98 0.68 -0.82 23.19
CA THR A 98 1.60 -1.82 23.71
C THR A 98 0.93 -3.19 23.80
N LYS A 99 1.70 -4.25 23.67
CA LYS A 99 1.29 -5.64 23.89
C LYS A 99 2.29 -6.34 24.81
N PRO A 100 1.86 -7.34 25.61
CA PRO A 100 2.77 -8.11 26.43
C PRO A 100 3.97 -8.66 25.65
N ASP A 101 5.15 -8.54 26.24
CA ASP A 101 6.39 -9.07 25.67
C ASP A 101 7.27 -9.59 26.81
N PRO A 102 7.80 -10.83 26.75
CA PRO A 102 8.59 -11.40 27.83
C PRO A 102 9.92 -10.69 28.07
N ASP A 103 10.44 -10.00 27.05
CA ASP A 103 11.74 -9.33 27.11
C ASP A 103 11.63 -7.84 27.48
N LEU A 104 10.39 -7.29 27.56
CA LEU A 104 10.13 -5.87 27.82
C LEU A 104 9.08 -5.74 28.93
N SER A 105 9.49 -5.24 30.09
CA SER A 105 8.63 -5.12 31.29
C SER A 105 7.44 -4.19 31.10
N ASP A 106 7.54 -3.22 30.18
CA ASP A 106 6.53 -2.23 29.80
C ASP A 106 5.80 -2.60 28.51
N GLY A 107 6.07 -3.81 27.98
CA GLY A 107 5.49 -4.34 26.75
C GLY A 107 6.13 -3.80 25.48
N ARG A 108 5.78 -4.44 24.36
CA ARG A 108 6.26 -4.10 23.03
C ARG A 108 5.31 -3.12 22.35
N VAL A 109 5.83 -2.00 21.92
CA VAL A 109 5.09 -1.05 21.07
C VAL A 109 4.76 -1.71 19.72
N PHE A 110 3.52 -1.55 19.26
CA PHE A 110 3.06 -2.02 17.95
C PHE A 110 2.03 -1.05 17.36
N GLY A 111 1.91 -1.03 16.04
CA GLY A 111 0.93 -0.23 15.31
C GLY A 111 1.56 0.56 14.19
N TYR A 112 0.84 1.57 13.68
CA TYR A 112 1.29 2.33 12.51
C TYR A 112 2.46 3.24 12.84
N GLN A 113 3.42 3.28 11.93
CA GLN A 113 4.59 4.13 11.98
C GLN A 113 4.70 4.94 10.68
N PHE A 114 4.82 6.25 10.82
CA PHE A 114 5.37 7.13 9.80
C PHE A 114 6.88 6.88 9.80
N GLU A 115 7.39 6.24 8.78
CA GLU A 115 8.81 5.89 8.68
C GLU A 115 9.69 7.10 8.50
N LEU A 116 10.88 7.07 9.10
CA LEU A 116 11.97 8.03 8.89
C LEU A 116 13.21 7.24 8.47
N ASP A 117 13.58 7.31 7.21
CA ASP A 117 14.61 6.46 6.61
C ASP A 117 15.63 7.31 5.84
N THR A 118 16.85 7.36 6.35
CA THR A 118 17.96 8.08 5.71
C THR A 118 18.75 7.22 4.71
N ALA A 119 18.47 5.91 4.66
CA ALA A 119 19.15 4.99 3.75
C ALA A 119 18.76 5.24 2.28
N GLU A 120 19.56 4.69 1.37
CA GLU A 120 19.33 4.76 -0.09
C GLU A 120 17.93 4.29 -0.51
N ARG A 121 17.31 3.40 0.26
CA ARG A 121 15.92 2.98 0.07
C ARG A 121 14.95 4.15 0.08
N ALA A 122 15.19 5.18 0.91
CA ALA A 122 14.46 6.44 0.98
C ALA A 122 12.94 6.27 1.13
N TRP A 123 12.50 5.52 2.15
CA TRP A 123 11.08 5.24 2.38
C TRP A 123 10.44 6.10 3.47
N THR A 124 11.02 7.28 3.74
CA THR A 124 10.43 8.25 4.67
C THR A 124 8.99 8.61 4.29
N ALA A 125 8.13 8.69 5.28
CA ALA A 125 6.68 8.89 5.19
C ALA A 125 5.89 7.71 4.59
N GLY A 126 6.53 6.58 4.28
CA GLY A 126 5.83 5.30 4.10
C GLY A 126 5.19 4.85 5.41
N ILE A 127 4.22 3.94 5.33
CA ILE A 127 3.53 3.41 6.52
C ILE A 127 4.01 1.99 6.80
N TYR A 128 4.61 1.82 7.97
CA TYR A 128 5.03 0.54 8.52
C TYR A 128 4.11 0.14 9.70
N ASP A 129 3.84 -1.13 9.89
CA ASP A 129 3.08 -1.65 11.05
C ASP A 129 4.07 -2.32 12.01
N GLU A 130 4.59 -1.51 12.95
CA GLU A 130 5.64 -1.91 13.90
C GLU A 130 5.24 -3.15 14.69
N ALA A 131 6.17 -4.09 14.82
CA ALA A 131 6.00 -5.35 15.55
C ALA A 131 4.72 -6.14 15.19
N ASN A 132 4.19 -5.99 13.98
CA ASN A 132 2.94 -6.59 13.52
C ASN A 132 3.04 -7.10 12.07
N ARG A 133 2.53 -6.34 11.07
CA ARG A 133 2.43 -6.77 9.66
C ARG A 133 3.57 -6.28 8.77
N GLY A 134 4.45 -5.37 9.26
CA GLY A 134 5.51 -4.78 8.46
C GLY A 134 5.00 -3.69 7.51
N TRP A 135 5.52 -3.64 6.29
CA TRP A 135 5.18 -2.59 5.33
C TRP A 135 3.73 -2.69 4.84
N LEU A 136 2.93 -1.68 5.14
CA LEU A 136 1.58 -1.52 4.63
C LEU A 136 1.55 -0.63 3.39
N TYR A 137 2.34 0.44 3.39
CA TYR A 137 2.52 1.32 2.25
C TYR A 137 4.01 1.64 2.08
N PRO A 138 4.78 0.77 1.41
CA PRO A 138 6.14 1.10 0.99
C PRO A 138 6.11 2.24 -0.03
N VAL A 139 7.08 3.16 0.02
CA VAL A 139 7.11 4.35 -0.86
C VAL A 139 7.37 3.98 -2.34
N SER A 140 7.72 2.73 -2.62
CA SER A 140 7.72 2.19 -3.99
C SER A 140 6.38 2.34 -4.73
N TYR A 141 5.26 2.42 -4.02
CA TYR A 141 3.96 2.77 -4.64
C TYR A 141 3.89 4.22 -5.15
N ASN A 142 4.80 5.09 -4.69
CA ASN A 142 4.88 6.50 -5.08
C ASN A 142 6.36 6.90 -5.24
N GLU A 143 7.00 6.36 -6.27
CA GLU A 143 8.44 6.54 -6.52
C GLU A 143 8.94 8.00 -6.47
N PRO A 144 8.22 9.00 -7.01
CA PRO A 144 8.65 10.40 -6.89
C PRO A 144 8.79 10.89 -5.46
N ALA A 145 8.04 10.32 -4.51
CA ALA A 145 8.09 10.73 -3.11
C ALA A 145 9.37 10.29 -2.39
N ARG A 146 10.11 9.32 -2.90
CA ARG A 146 11.39 8.88 -2.33
C ARG A 146 12.43 10.01 -2.24
N TYR A 147 12.35 10.99 -3.10
CA TYR A 147 13.32 12.09 -3.18
C TYR A 147 12.91 13.33 -2.38
N LEU A 148 11.84 13.25 -1.60
CA LEU A 148 11.33 14.40 -0.81
C LEU A 148 12.10 14.62 0.49
N PHE A 149 12.58 13.54 1.14
CA PHE A 149 13.30 13.64 2.40
C PHE A 149 14.71 14.19 2.19
N LYS A 150 15.13 15.06 3.10
CA LYS A 150 16.46 15.69 3.09
C LYS A 150 17.18 15.33 4.38
N ASN A 151 18.17 14.43 4.28
CA ASN A 151 19.00 14.04 5.41
C ASN A 151 19.65 15.26 6.05
N GLU A 152 19.76 15.25 7.38
CA GLU A 152 20.39 16.35 8.16
C GLU A 152 19.81 17.73 7.90
N GLN A 153 18.56 17.81 7.50
CA GLN A 153 17.80 19.04 7.33
C GLN A 153 16.44 18.92 8.03
N TRP A 154 15.84 20.03 8.37
CA TRP A 154 14.47 20.04 8.86
C TRP A 154 13.51 19.76 7.70
N ASN A 155 12.67 18.75 7.90
CA ASN A 155 11.61 18.37 6.99
C ASN A 155 10.26 18.57 7.67
N THR A 156 9.27 19.08 6.97
CA THR A 156 7.90 19.15 7.46
C THR A 156 7.17 17.84 7.18
N ALA A 157 6.49 17.33 8.19
CA ALA A 157 5.73 16.09 8.10
C ALA A 157 4.29 16.30 8.58
N ARG A 158 3.35 15.58 7.96
CA ARG A 158 1.95 15.60 8.35
C ARG A 158 1.35 14.20 8.23
N ILE A 159 0.54 13.82 9.21
CA ILE A 159 -0.23 12.57 9.26
C ILE A 159 -1.69 12.94 9.43
N GLU A 160 -2.55 12.43 8.56
CA GLU A 160 -4.00 12.60 8.63
C GLU A 160 -4.63 11.23 8.87
N CYS A 161 -5.40 11.11 9.94
CA CYS A 161 -6.14 9.91 10.31
C CYS A 161 -7.61 10.26 10.50
N VAL A 162 -8.50 9.80 9.62
CA VAL A 162 -9.95 10.02 9.74
C VAL A 162 -10.67 8.71 9.39
N GLY A 163 -11.44 8.17 10.34
CA GLY A 163 -12.03 6.86 10.20
C GLY A 163 -10.97 5.78 9.95
N ASN A 164 -11.10 5.06 8.87
CA ASN A 164 -10.15 4.02 8.44
C ASN A 164 -9.13 4.48 7.37
N GLU A 165 -9.12 5.77 7.04
CA GLU A 165 -8.19 6.33 6.07
C GLU A 165 -7.02 7.02 6.76
N VAL A 166 -5.81 6.79 6.22
CA VAL A 166 -4.57 7.39 6.67
C VAL A 166 -3.84 7.96 5.47
N GLN A 167 -3.45 9.22 5.57
CA GLN A 167 -2.60 9.89 4.59
C GLN A 167 -1.36 10.44 5.26
N THR A 168 -0.21 10.35 4.59
CA THR A 168 1.04 10.95 5.04
C THR A 168 1.57 11.94 4.02
N PHE A 169 2.19 12.99 4.52
CA PHE A 169 2.77 14.06 3.70
C PHE A 169 4.18 14.36 4.18
N LEU A 170 5.04 14.70 3.25
CA LEU A 170 6.42 15.11 3.50
C LEU A 170 6.74 16.34 2.64
N ASN A 171 7.23 17.39 3.28
CA ASN A 171 7.55 18.67 2.61
C ASN A 171 6.42 19.17 1.70
N GLY A 172 5.17 19.04 2.18
CA GLY A 172 3.97 19.52 1.50
C GLY A 172 3.46 18.62 0.35
N LYS A 173 4.03 17.43 0.15
CA LYS A 173 3.59 16.45 -0.87
C LYS A 173 3.03 15.21 -0.24
N GLN A 174 1.96 14.67 -0.79
CA GLN A 174 1.39 13.39 -0.37
C GLN A 174 2.35 12.24 -0.70
N VAL A 175 2.64 11.39 0.28
CA VAL A 175 3.52 10.22 0.13
C VAL A 175 2.73 8.93 0.12
N SER A 176 1.81 8.75 1.07
CA SER A 176 1.02 7.52 1.17
C SER A 176 -0.47 7.79 1.34
N HIS A 177 -1.29 6.81 0.92
CA HIS A 177 -2.72 6.75 1.18
C HIS A 177 -3.10 5.29 1.48
N LEU A 178 -3.36 5.02 2.74
CA LEU A 178 -3.73 3.70 3.26
C LEU A 178 -5.19 3.70 3.73
N VAL A 179 -5.90 2.61 3.42
CA VAL A 179 -7.22 2.31 3.99
C VAL A 179 -7.09 1.02 4.79
N ASP A 180 -7.17 1.13 6.12
CA ASP A 180 -7.05 0.02 7.06
C ASP A 180 -7.79 0.32 8.37
N GLU A 181 -8.48 -0.68 8.92
CA GLU A 181 -9.29 -0.53 10.12
C GLU A 181 -8.77 -1.32 11.33
N LYS A 182 -7.54 -1.88 11.23
CA LYS A 182 -7.03 -2.78 12.28
C LYS A 182 -6.79 -2.06 13.60
N THR A 183 -6.24 -0.86 13.55
CA THR A 183 -5.96 -0.05 14.74
C THR A 183 -6.48 1.37 14.50
N ILE A 184 -7.64 1.68 15.06
CA ILE A 184 -8.33 2.97 14.86
C ILE A 184 -8.04 3.99 15.94
N SER A 185 -7.39 3.59 17.04
CA SER A 185 -7.04 4.47 18.16
C SER A 185 -5.75 3.99 18.84
N GLY A 186 -4.97 4.93 19.33
CA GLY A 186 -3.76 4.66 20.09
C GLY A 186 -2.92 5.92 20.29
N PHE A 187 -1.78 5.78 20.92
CA PHE A 187 -0.87 6.89 21.20
C PHE A 187 -0.08 7.35 19.97
N ILE A 188 0.54 8.52 20.10
CA ILE A 188 1.60 9.03 19.23
C ILE A 188 2.94 8.78 19.95
N GLY A 189 3.97 8.32 19.21
CA GLY A 189 5.26 8.01 19.80
C GLY A 189 6.42 8.40 18.89
N LEU A 190 7.49 8.95 19.50
CA LEU A 190 8.71 9.32 18.82
C LEU A 190 9.73 8.19 18.98
N GLN A 191 10.15 7.56 17.88
CA GLN A 191 11.05 6.42 17.92
C GLN A 191 12.52 6.86 17.87
N VAL A 192 13.35 6.25 18.71
CA VAL A 192 14.79 6.11 18.48
C VAL A 192 15.05 4.65 18.14
N HIS A 193 15.42 4.39 16.90
CA HIS A 193 15.61 3.03 16.41
C HIS A 193 16.81 2.34 17.06
N SER A 194 16.70 1.03 17.26
CA SER A 194 17.78 0.17 17.75
C SER A 194 18.96 0.19 16.78
N ILE A 195 20.16 0.24 17.32
CA ILE A 195 21.42 0.12 16.57
C ILE A 195 22.24 -1.05 17.11
N ARG A 196 22.92 -1.74 16.21
CA ARG A 196 23.84 -2.81 16.54
C ARG A 196 25.27 -2.26 16.54
N GLY A 197 26.02 -2.53 17.60
CA GLY A 197 27.38 -2.00 17.74
C GLY A 197 27.39 -0.49 18.01
N SER A 198 28.58 0.12 18.05
CA SER A 198 28.78 1.50 18.46
C SER A 198 28.94 2.51 17.32
N GLU A 199 28.83 2.08 16.07
CA GLU A 199 29.08 2.94 14.90
C GLU A 199 28.16 4.16 14.84
N HIS A 200 26.89 3.98 15.19
CA HIS A 200 25.90 5.07 15.21
C HIS A 200 25.45 5.44 16.63
N GLU A 201 26.25 5.07 17.67
CA GLU A 201 25.96 5.47 19.04
C GLU A 201 26.13 6.96 19.23
N GLY A 202 25.17 7.59 19.90
CA GLY A 202 25.16 9.04 20.08
C GLY A 202 24.58 9.83 18.90
N TYR A 203 24.17 9.16 17.81
CA TYR A 203 23.48 9.81 16.68
C TYR A 203 22.12 10.32 17.12
N LYS A 204 21.64 11.35 16.43
CA LYS A 204 20.47 12.12 16.87
C LYS A 204 19.36 12.11 15.85
N VAL A 205 18.16 12.02 16.37
CA VAL A 205 16.92 12.40 15.68
C VAL A 205 16.25 13.51 16.50
N ARG A 206 15.69 14.50 15.83
CA ARG A 206 15.14 15.70 16.48
C ARG A 206 13.76 16.01 15.93
N TRP A 207 12.83 16.38 16.81
CA TRP A 207 11.48 16.77 16.47
C TRP A 207 11.15 18.12 17.09
N ARG A 208 10.37 18.94 16.40
CA ARG A 208 9.86 20.21 16.91
C ARG A 208 8.51 20.55 16.29
N ASN A 209 7.85 21.58 16.81
CA ASN A 209 6.57 22.07 16.30
C ASN A 209 5.49 20.95 16.22
N LEU A 210 5.53 19.98 17.17
CA LEU A 210 4.53 18.93 17.25
C LEU A 210 3.20 19.51 17.68
N ARG A 211 2.21 19.43 16.81
CA ARG A 211 0.84 19.91 17.07
C ARG A 211 -0.20 18.99 16.46
N ILE A 212 -1.33 18.89 17.10
CA ILE A 212 -2.41 18.00 16.71
C ILE A 212 -3.75 18.75 16.65
N ASN A 213 -4.54 18.43 15.61
CA ASN A 213 -5.93 18.85 15.51
C ASN A 213 -6.82 17.61 15.69
N THR A 214 -7.65 17.60 16.74
CA THR A 214 -8.63 16.53 17.05
C THR A 214 -10.06 17.03 17.01
N GLN A 215 -10.31 18.31 16.80
CA GLN A 215 -11.66 18.90 16.90
C GLN A 215 -12.44 18.75 15.59
N SER A 216 -11.79 18.94 14.47
CA SER A 216 -12.43 18.85 13.15
C SER A 216 -11.44 18.29 12.10
N PRO A 217 -10.82 17.14 12.36
CA PRO A 217 -9.82 16.59 11.44
C PRO A 217 -10.48 16.22 10.11
N LYS A 218 -9.83 16.59 9.01
CA LYS A 218 -10.26 16.28 7.65
C LYS A 218 -9.09 15.77 6.84
N LEU A 219 -9.38 14.80 5.97
CA LEU A 219 -8.41 14.36 4.97
C LEU A 219 -8.24 15.45 3.91
N SER A 220 -7.03 15.66 3.50
CA SER A 220 -6.71 16.43 2.31
C SER A 220 -7.25 15.73 1.06
N PRO A 221 -7.63 16.48 0.02
CA PRO A 221 -7.96 15.86 -1.27
C PRO A 221 -6.81 15.00 -1.77
N PRO A 222 -7.07 13.77 -2.28
CA PRO A 222 -6.01 12.88 -2.74
C PRO A 222 -5.30 13.47 -3.98
N GLU A 223 -3.98 13.38 -4.02
CA GLU A 223 -3.14 13.86 -5.14
C GLU A 223 -3.06 12.85 -6.32
N GLY A 224 -3.97 11.88 -6.39
CA GLY A 224 -4.01 10.89 -7.48
C GLY A 224 -3.00 9.74 -7.35
N ILE A 225 -2.30 9.64 -6.22
CA ILE A 225 -1.40 8.51 -5.93
C ILE A 225 -2.18 7.21 -5.74
N TYR A 226 -1.46 6.08 -5.79
CA TYR A 226 -2.05 4.77 -5.50
C TYR A 226 -2.61 4.72 -4.08
N ILE A 227 -3.82 4.15 -3.93
CA ILE A 227 -4.49 3.92 -2.64
C ILE A 227 -4.36 2.45 -2.29
N ARG A 228 -3.63 2.15 -1.23
CA ARG A 228 -3.56 0.79 -0.70
C ARG A 228 -4.74 0.55 0.25
N ASN A 229 -5.77 -0.10 -0.25
CA ASN A 229 -6.89 -0.54 0.58
C ASN A 229 -6.64 -2.00 1.03
N ILE A 230 -6.45 -2.20 2.33
CA ILE A 230 -6.18 -3.52 2.92
C ILE A 230 -7.49 -4.23 3.33
N LYS A 231 -8.61 -3.50 3.39
CA LYS A 231 -9.91 -4.11 3.68
C LYS A 231 -10.35 -4.99 2.50
N PRO A 232 -10.44 -6.32 2.68
CA PRO A 232 -10.73 -7.22 1.58
C PRO A 232 -12.06 -6.92 0.89
N ASN A 233 -12.13 -7.14 -0.42
CA ASN A 233 -13.35 -7.12 -1.24
C ASN A 233 -14.16 -5.82 -1.12
N SER A 234 -13.48 -4.70 -0.87
CA SER A 234 -14.11 -3.39 -0.68
C SER A 234 -13.46 -2.31 -1.54
N LEU A 235 -14.16 -1.22 -1.74
CA LEU A 235 -13.65 0.01 -2.33
C LEU A 235 -13.93 1.17 -1.37
N SER A 236 -12.91 1.94 -1.06
CA SER A 236 -13.05 3.23 -0.38
C SER A 236 -13.72 4.28 -1.28
N SER A 237 -14.14 5.39 -0.69
CA SER A 237 -14.70 6.50 -1.47
C SER A 237 -13.71 7.10 -2.47
N PRO A 238 -12.43 7.34 -2.10
CA PRO A 238 -11.41 7.79 -3.05
C PRO A 238 -11.15 6.80 -4.19
N GLU A 239 -11.10 5.47 -3.91
CA GLU A 239 -10.94 4.47 -4.97
C GLU A 239 -12.09 4.52 -5.98
N LYS A 240 -13.34 4.62 -5.51
CA LYS A 240 -14.51 4.79 -6.39
C LYS A 240 -14.39 6.06 -7.24
N ALA A 241 -13.93 7.16 -6.63
CA ALA A 241 -13.71 8.42 -7.35
C ALA A 241 -12.59 8.31 -8.41
N GLN A 242 -11.60 7.44 -8.20
CA GLN A 242 -10.55 7.11 -9.15
C GLN A 242 -10.99 6.10 -10.24
N GLY A 243 -12.25 5.65 -10.25
CA GLY A 243 -12.80 4.74 -11.26
C GLY A 243 -12.58 3.26 -10.99
N TRP A 244 -12.16 2.88 -9.79
CA TRP A 244 -12.05 1.46 -9.42
C TRP A 244 -13.41 0.78 -9.36
N THR A 245 -13.45 -0.45 -9.83
CA THR A 245 -14.62 -1.34 -9.75
C THR A 245 -14.20 -2.71 -9.22
N LEU A 246 -15.09 -3.35 -8.42
CA LEU A 246 -14.85 -4.71 -7.93
C LEU A 246 -15.27 -5.72 -9.00
N LEU A 247 -14.39 -6.68 -9.27
CA LEU A 247 -14.70 -7.89 -10.05
C LEU A 247 -15.09 -9.07 -9.15
N PHE A 248 -14.89 -8.93 -7.84
CA PHE A 248 -15.34 -9.88 -6.83
C PHE A 248 -15.57 -9.14 -5.51
N ASN A 249 -16.72 -9.36 -4.88
CA ASN A 249 -17.15 -8.66 -3.66
C ASN A 249 -17.15 -9.56 -2.40
N GLY A 250 -16.43 -10.67 -2.42
CA GLY A 250 -16.38 -11.63 -1.33
C GLY A 250 -17.56 -12.63 -1.28
N ARG A 251 -18.60 -12.41 -2.11
CA ARG A 251 -19.83 -13.23 -2.08
C ARG A 251 -20.26 -13.72 -3.45
N LYS A 252 -20.06 -12.93 -4.49
CA LYS A 252 -20.52 -13.20 -5.85
C LYS A 252 -19.42 -12.91 -6.86
N ALA A 253 -19.21 -13.85 -7.78
CA ALA A 253 -18.24 -13.77 -8.87
C ALA A 253 -18.95 -13.46 -10.22
N ASN A 254 -19.93 -12.56 -10.19
CA ASN A 254 -20.80 -12.26 -11.35
C ASN A 254 -20.05 -11.70 -12.56
N GLU A 255 -18.87 -11.10 -12.37
CA GLU A 255 -18.04 -10.56 -13.44
C GLU A 255 -17.19 -11.64 -14.15
N TRP A 256 -17.28 -12.89 -13.67
CA TRP A 256 -16.53 -14.03 -14.18
C TRP A 256 -17.46 -15.05 -14.83
N LYS A 257 -16.94 -15.77 -15.82
CA LYS A 257 -17.59 -16.92 -16.46
C LYS A 257 -16.57 -18.03 -16.72
N SER A 258 -17.05 -19.25 -16.86
CA SER A 258 -16.19 -20.39 -17.25
C SER A 258 -15.63 -20.18 -18.66
N ALA A 259 -14.33 -20.42 -18.83
CA ALA A 259 -13.68 -20.48 -20.13
C ALA A 259 -14.21 -21.61 -21.03
N LYS A 260 -14.74 -22.68 -20.43
CA LYS A 260 -15.31 -23.83 -21.15
C LYS A 260 -16.81 -23.71 -21.42
N GLY A 261 -17.46 -22.63 -20.98
CA GLY A 261 -18.91 -22.42 -21.17
C GLY A 261 -19.79 -23.35 -20.32
N ILE A 262 -19.24 -24.03 -19.30
CA ILE A 262 -19.93 -24.89 -18.35
C ILE A 262 -20.11 -24.18 -17.01
N ASP A 263 -20.98 -24.69 -16.14
CA ASP A 263 -21.02 -24.20 -14.77
C ASP A 263 -19.73 -24.57 -14.04
N ALA A 264 -18.95 -23.55 -13.64
CA ALA A 264 -17.68 -23.72 -12.95
C ALA A 264 -17.80 -23.56 -11.44
N PHE A 265 -18.96 -23.11 -10.94
CA PHE A 265 -19.13 -22.78 -9.53
C PHE A 265 -19.78 -23.92 -8.77
N SER A 266 -18.98 -24.68 -8.04
CA SER A 266 -19.43 -25.76 -7.13
C SER A 266 -18.47 -25.90 -5.96
N LYS A 267 -18.87 -26.65 -4.93
CA LYS A 267 -18.01 -26.96 -3.77
C LYS A 267 -16.80 -27.86 -4.09
N LYS A 268 -16.67 -28.33 -5.32
CA LYS A 268 -15.54 -29.18 -5.77
C LYS A 268 -14.68 -28.49 -6.82
N ASP A 269 -15.11 -27.33 -7.29
CA ASP A 269 -14.50 -26.61 -8.38
C ASP A 269 -14.14 -25.19 -7.93
N TRP A 270 -14.69 -24.15 -8.55
CA TRP A 270 -14.58 -22.78 -8.05
C TRP A 270 -15.65 -22.54 -6.98
N GLU A 271 -15.24 -22.33 -5.75
CA GLU A 271 -16.13 -22.05 -4.61
C GLU A 271 -15.90 -20.64 -4.07
N VAL A 272 -17.00 -19.98 -3.68
CA VAL A 272 -16.90 -18.77 -2.84
C VAL A 272 -16.95 -19.19 -1.39
N LYS A 273 -15.83 -19.12 -0.69
CA LYS A 273 -15.67 -19.54 0.70
C LYS A 273 -14.77 -18.56 1.45
N ASP A 274 -15.13 -18.25 2.70
CA ASP A 274 -14.37 -17.36 3.57
C ASP A 274 -14.00 -16.02 2.89
N GLU A 275 -14.98 -15.43 2.20
CA GLU A 275 -14.85 -14.20 1.40
C GLU A 275 -13.78 -14.29 0.29
N ALA A 276 -13.39 -15.47 -0.13
CA ALA A 276 -12.44 -15.71 -1.21
C ALA A 276 -13.09 -16.54 -2.32
N LEU A 277 -12.60 -16.36 -3.53
CA LEU A 277 -12.89 -17.20 -4.69
C LEU A 277 -11.79 -18.26 -4.75
N MET A 278 -12.11 -19.50 -4.42
CA MET A 278 -11.15 -20.58 -4.28
C MET A 278 -11.36 -21.63 -5.37
N ILE A 279 -10.28 -22.10 -6.00
CA ILE A 279 -10.24 -23.30 -6.80
C ILE A 279 -9.76 -24.46 -5.95
N HIS A 280 -10.49 -25.58 -5.99
CA HIS A 280 -10.13 -26.78 -5.26
C HIS A 280 -9.10 -27.62 -6.01
N ALA A 281 -8.22 -28.27 -5.26
CA ALA A 281 -7.26 -29.22 -5.81
C ALA A 281 -7.98 -30.36 -6.56
N GLY A 282 -7.46 -30.71 -7.73
CA GLY A 282 -8.03 -31.73 -8.61
C GLY A 282 -9.26 -31.34 -9.41
N SER A 283 -9.70 -30.08 -9.33
CA SER A 283 -10.80 -29.55 -10.15
C SER A 283 -10.45 -29.56 -11.63
N LYS A 284 -11.40 -29.97 -12.48
CA LYS A 284 -11.23 -30.05 -13.95
C LYS A 284 -12.14 -29.12 -14.74
N VAL A 285 -12.83 -28.20 -14.07
CA VAL A 285 -13.78 -27.27 -14.73
C VAL A 285 -13.09 -26.26 -15.63
N GLY A 286 -11.79 -26.04 -15.48
CA GLY A 286 -11.01 -25.08 -16.24
C GLY A 286 -11.01 -23.67 -15.62
N ASP A 287 -10.54 -22.72 -16.40
CA ASP A 287 -10.29 -21.36 -16.01
C ASP A 287 -11.58 -20.53 -15.90
N LEU A 288 -11.49 -19.43 -15.17
CA LEU A 288 -12.47 -18.35 -15.22
C LEU A 288 -11.95 -17.21 -16.09
N VAL A 289 -12.81 -16.66 -16.95
CA VAL A 289 -12.51 -15.46 -17.73
C VAL A 289 -13.46 -14.33 -17.35
N SER A 290 -12.96 -13.08 -17.38
CA SER A 290 -13.80 -11.91 -17.17
C SER A 290 -14.86 -11.79 -18.27
N LYS A 291 -16.00 -11.18 -17.96
CA LYS A 291 -17.05 -10.91 -18.95
C LYS A 291 -16.71 -9.72 -19.84
N LYS A 292 -15.90 -8.78 -19.35
CA LYS A 292 -15.46 -7.57 -20.06
C LYS A 292 -13.99 -7.71 -20.46
N ALA A 293 -13.64 -7.19 -21.63
CA ALA A 293 -12.26 -7.02 -22.08
C ALA A 293 -11.74 -5.62 -21.72
N TYR A 294 -10.46 -5.52 -21.39
CA TYR A 294 -9.79 -4.32 -20.92
C TYR A 294 -8.60 -3.99 -21.82
N GLY A 295 -8.37 -2.70 -22.08
CA GLY A 295 -7.22 -2.17 -22.82
C GLY A 295 -6.11 -1.73 -21.86
N ALA A 296 -5.95 -0.42 -21.67
CA ALA A 296 -5.11 0.10 -20.60
C ALA A 296 -5.87 -0.01 -19.28
N PHE A 297 -5.23 -0.58 -18.26
CA PHE A 297 -5.88 -0.85 -16.98
C PHE A 297 -4.87 -1.00 -15.85
N GLU A 298 -5.38 -0.90 -14.64
CA GLU A 298 -4.73 -1.32 -13.42
C GLU A 298 -5.61 -2.38 -12.75
N PHE A 299 -5.08 -3.59 -12.57
CA PHE A 299 -5.76 -4.71 -11.93
C PHE A 299 -5.04 -5.07 -10.63
N ASP A 300 -5.74 -4.98 -9.53
CA ASP A 300 -5.28 -5.22 -8.18
C ASP A 300 -5.98 -6.48 -7.62
N PHE A 301 -5.22 -7.38 -7.01
CA PHE A 301 -5.75 -8.64 -6.50
C PHE A 301 -4.91 -9.17 -5.34
N GLU A 302 -5.54 -9.94 -4.46
CA GLU A 302 -4.83 -10.74 -3.47
C GLU A 302 -5.01 -12.22 -3.80
N PHE A 303 -3.93 -12.99 -3.59
CA PHE A 303 -3.93 -14.43 -3.82
C PHE A 303 -3.22 -15.17 -2.69
N ARG A 304 -3.66 -16.40 -2.44
CA ARG A 304 -3.04 -17.32 -1.49
C ARG A 304 -2.96 -18.69 -2.14
N LEU A 305 -1.77 -19.29 -2.13
CA LEU A 305 -1.51 -20.61 -2.70
C LEU A 305 -1.03 -21.57 -1.60
N THR A 306 -1.38 -22.84 -1.74
CA THR A 306 -0.87 -23.92 -0.91
C THR A 306 0.54 -24.35 -1.35
N GLU A 307 1.23 -25.16 -0.53
CA GLU A 307 2.55 -25.68 -0.86
C GLU A 307 2.51 -26.48 -2.19
N GLY A 308 3.47 -26.20 -3.07
CA GLY A 308 3.60 -26.81 -4.37
C GLY A 308 2.53 -26.41 -5.39
N ALA A 309 1.64 -25.46 -5.08
CA ALA A 309 0.57 -25.06 -5.99
C ALA A 309 1.05 -24.21 -7.16
N ASN A 310 0.27 -24.28 -8.27
CA ASN A 310 0.44 -23.51 -9.48
C ASN A 310 -0.92 -22.93 -9.93
N SER A 311 -0.91 -21.69 -10.34
CA SER A 311 -2.01 -20.95 -10.94
C SER A 311 -1.44 -19.76 -11.71
N GLY A 312 -2.29 -18.83 -12.17
CA GLY A 312 -1.87 -17.61 -12.84
C GLY A 312 -3.02 -16.63 -13.03
N VAL A 313 -2.64 -15.36 -13.17
CA VAL A 313 -3.56 -14.32 -13.64
C VAL A 313 -3.12 -13.94 -15.05
N LYS A 314 -3.97 -14.26 -16.06
CA LYS A 314 -3.69 -13.89 -17.44
C LYS A 314 -4.44 -12.61 -17.80
N TYR A 315 -3.86 -11.84 -18.71
CA TYR A 315 -4.40 -10.57 -19.19
C TYR A 315 -4.09 -10.40 -20.68
N PHE A 316 -4.81 -9.50 -21.34
CA PHE A 316 -4.89 -9.44 -22.79
C PHE A 316 -5.21 -10.81 -23.40
N VAL A 317 -6.15 -11.52 -22.74
CA VAL A 317 -6.52 -12.87 -23.17
C VAL A 317 -7.42 -12.80 -24.38
N SER A 318 -7.07 -13.59 -25.40
CA SER A 318 -7.82 -13.79 -26.64
C SER A 318 -8.10 -15.28 -26.86
N ASP A 319 -9.07 -15.58 -27.70
CA ASP A 319 -9.37 -16.95 -28.13
C ASP A 319 -8.59 -17.29 -29.41
N PHE A 320 -7.66 -18.22 -29.29
CA PHE A 320 -6.82 -18.73 -30.38
C PHE A 320 -7.36 -20.04 -30.97
N ALA A 321 -8.61 -20.43 -30.67
CA ALA A 321 -9.19 -21.61 -31.27
C ALA A 321 -9.46 -21.43 -32.77
N ALA A 322 -9.26 -22.51 -33.54
CA ALA A 322 -9.71 -22.52 -34.92
C ALA A 322 -11.25 -22.50 -35.01
N PRO A 323 -11.83 -21.94 -36.05
CA PRO A 323 -13.29 -21.89 -36.22
C PRO A 323 -13.93 -23.27 -35.98
N GLY A 324 -14.92 -23.32 -35.10
CA GLY A 324 -15.66 -24.55 -34.77
C GLY A 324 -14.99 -25.45 -33.73
N GLN A 325 -13.86 -25.06 -33.20
CA GLN A 325 -13.21 -25.75 -32.07
C GLN A 325 -13.59 -25.14 -30.72
N ALA A 326 -13.32 -25.88 -29.63
CA ALA A 326 -13.46 -25.36 -28.28
C ALA A 326 -12.52 -24.19 -28.05
N ALA A 327 -12.97 -23.18 -27.31
CA ALA A 327 -12.18 -21.99 -27.01
C ALA A 327 -10.80 -22.34 -26.41
N ASN A 328 -9.78 -21.64 -26.91
CA ASN A 328 -8.39 -21.76 -26.47
C ASN A 328 -7.91 -20.38 -26.00
N TYR A 329 -8.27 -20.03 -24.76
CA TYR A 329 -7.97 -18.74 -24.17
C TYR A 329 -6.50 -18.65 -23.75
N LEU A 330 -5.75 -17.78 -24.39
CA LEU A 330 -4.33 -17.51 -24.09
C LEU A 330 -4.11 -16.00 -23.93
N GLY A 331 -3.12 -15.64 -23.16
CA GLY A 331 -2.71 -14.26 -22.92
C GLY A 331 -1.42 -14.19 -22.12
N LEU A 332 -0.94 -12.98 -21.89
CA LEU A 332 0.18 -12.69 -21.00
C LEU A 332 -0.17 -13.14 -19.58
N GLU A 333 0.81 -13.66 -18.83
CA GLU A 333 0.52 -14.30 -17.55
C GLU A 333 1.41 -13.77 -16.44
N TYR A 334 0.77 -13.22 -15.40
CA TYR A 334 1.37 -13.04 -14.09
C TYR A 334 1.35 -14.40 -13.38
N GLN A 335 2.51 -15.02 -13.23
CA GLN A 335 2.63 -16.36 -12.68
C GLN A 335 2.32 -16.39 -11.18
N ILE A 336 1.57 -17.39 -10.73
CA ILE A 336 1.30 -17.69 -9.32
C ILE A 336 1.72 -19.14 -9.07
N ILE A 337 2.89 -19.33 -8.45
CA ILE A 337 3.49 -20.67 -8.29
C ILE A 337 4.35 -20.73 -7.03
N ASP A 338 4.43 -21.88 -6.40
CA ASP A 338 5.43 -22.10 -5.36
C ASP A 338 6.82 -22.26 -5.98
N ASP A 339 7.65 -21.25 -5.85
CA ASP A 339 9.01 -21.20 -6.41
C ASP A 339 9.91 -22.33 -5.92
N ASN A 340 9.63 -22.87 -4.74
CA ASN A 340 10.47 -23.87 -4.09
C ASN A 340 10.06 -25.30 -4.41
N LEU A 341 8.77 -25.59 -4.46
CA LEU A 341 8.28 -26.96 -4.52
C LEU A 341 7.70 -27.34 -5.89
N HIS A 342 7.10 -26.40 -6.64
CA HIS A 342 6.49 -26.76 -7.92
C HIS A 342 7.56 -27.03 -9.01
N PRO A 343 7.46 -28.17 -9.77
CA PRO A 343 8.45 -28.53 -10.77
C PRO A 343 8.63 -27.50 -11.89
N ASP A 344 7.55 -26.86 -12.34
CA ASP A 344 7.59 -25.89 -13.45
C ASP A 344 8.39 -24.62 -13.09
N ALA A 345 8.42 -24.21 -11.83
CA ALA A 345 9.25 -23.10 -11.38
C ALA A 345 10.76 -23.34 -11.55
N LYS A 346 11.19 -24.60 -11.65
CA LYS A 346 12.58 -25.01 -11.89
C LYS A 346 12.93 -25.12 -13.36
N GLN A 347 11.93 -25.00 -14.23
CA GLN A 347 12.09 -25.04 -15.68
C GLN A 347 12.18 -23.61 -16.23
N GLY A 348 12.34 -23.50 -17.55
CA GLY A 348 12.46 -22.20 -18.19
C GLY A 348 13.89 -21.64 -18.13
N VAL A 349 14.03 -20.34 -18.40
CA VAL A 349 15.32 -19.65 -18.50
C VAL A 349 15.44 -18.58 -17.43
N VAL A 350 16.48 -18.66 -16.60
CA VAL A 350 16.80 -17.64 -15.57
C VAL A 350 15.61 -17.30 -14.65
N GLY A 351 14.74 -18.29 -14.36
CA GLY A 351 13.61 -18.08 -13.44
C GLY A 351 12.39 -17.38 -14.06
N ASN A 352 12.25 -17.36 -15.38
CA ASN A 352 11.10 -16.75 -16.05
C ASN A 352 9.77 -17.53 -15.88
N ARG A 353 9.76 -18.56 -15.02
CA ARG A 353 8.56 -19.30 -14.61
C ARG A 353 8.30 -19.25 -13.11
N THR A 354 8.99 -18.36 -12.39
CA THR A 354 8.77 -18.14 -10.96
C THR A 354 7.58 -17.21 -10.70
N GLY A 355 7.07 -17.19 -9.46
CA GLY A 355 5.92 -16.37 -9.07
C GLY A 355 6.10 -14.89 -9.40
N ALA A 356 5.08 -14.23 -9.89
CA ALA A 356 5.04 -12.86 -10.38
C ALA A 356 5.89 -12.57 -11.64
N SER A 357 6.56 -13.56 -12.25
CA SER A 357 7.22 -13.39 -13.55
C SER A 357 6.18 -13.13 -14.67
N LEU A 358 6.61 -12.55 -15.78
CA LEU A 358 5.87 -12.69 -17.04
C LEU A 358 6.21 -14.10 -17.56
N TYR A 359 5.27 -15.04 -17.32
CA TYR A 359 5.50 -16.46 -17.49
C TYR A 359 6.10 -16.84 -18.84
N ASP A 360 7.18 -17.62 -18.80
CA ASP A 360 7.97 -18.11 -19.94
C ASP A 360 8.66 -17.02 -20.78
N LEU A 361 8.56 -15.76 -20.40
CA LEU A 361 9.13 -14.61 -21.10
C LEU A 361 10.16 -13.84 -20.25
N ILE A 362 9.74 -13.22 -19.15
CA ILE A 362 10.59 -12.32 -18.36
C ILE A 362 10.59 -12.77 -16.89
N PRO A 363 11.77 -13.06 -16.31
CA PRO A 363 11.87 -13.36 -14.88
C PRO A 363 11.54 -12.13 -14.03
N ARG A 364 11.00 -12.36 -12.83
CA ARG A 364 10.88 -11.27 -11.86
C ARG A 364 12.22 -10.89 -11.26
N TYR A 365 12.37 -9.66 -10.86
CA TYR A 365 13.45 -9.26 -9.97
C TYR A 365 13.25 -9.94 -8.61
N GLN A 366 14.25 -10.70 -8.15
CA GLN A 366 14.22 -11.35 -6.84
C GLN A 366 14.50 -10.37 -5.71
N GLU A 367 15.26 -9.32 -6.01
CA GLU A 367 15.57 -8.22 -5.12
C GLU A 367 15.24 -6.89 -5.79
N VAL A 368 14.56 -6.02 -5.06
CA VAL A 368 14.25 -4.66 -5.47
C VAL A 368 14.79 -3.74 -4.39
N GLN A 369 15.62 -2.77 -4.77
CA GLN A 369 16.21 -1.81 -3.82
C GLN A 369 16.93 -2.53 -2.65
N THR A 370 17.78 -3.51 -2.95
CA THR A 370 18.52 -4.34 -1.98
C THR A 370 17.65 -5.19 -1.04
N ARG A 371 16.35 -5.32 -1.31
CA ARG A 371 15.42 -6.15 -0.53
C ARG A 371 14.95 -7.35 -1.34
N LYS A 372 14.96 -8.51 -0.68
CA LYS A 372 14.28 -9.68 -1.22
C LYS A 372 12.78 -9.43 -1.22
N VAL A 373 12.12 -9.81 -2.32
CA VAL A 373 10.67 -9.74 -2.48
C VAL A 373 10.12 -11.17 -2.33
N PRO A 374 9.74 -11.58 -1.11
CA PRO A 374 9.27 -12.94 -0.87
C PRO A 374 7.87 -13.14 -1.43
N LEU A 375 7.62 -14.37 -1.90
CA LEU A 375 6.30 -14.92 -2.10
C LEU A 375 5.94 -15.75 -0.85
N HIS A 376 4.83 -15.42 -0.22
CA HIS A 376 4.38 -16.05 1.03
C HIS A 376 3.45 -17.24 0.74
N ILE A 377 3.94 -18.47 0.94
CA ILE A 377 3.13 -19.67 0.80
C ILE A 377 2.19 -19.82 2.00
N GLY A 378 0.94 -20.20 1.76
CA GLY A 378 -0.10 -20.32 2.80
C GLY A 378 -0.65 -18.99 3.33
N SER A 379 -0.08 -17.86 2.95
CA SER A 379 -0.51 -16.52 3.35
C SER A 379 -0.97 -15.68 2.16
N TRP A 380 -1.73 -14.61 2.43
CA TRP A 380 -2.15 -13.69 1.37
C TRP A 380 -0.97 -12.89 0.84
N ASN A 381 -0.85 -12.86 -0.47
CA ASN A 381 0.05 -12.02 -1.23
C ASN A 381 -0.75 -10.98 -2.00
N HIS A 382 -0.18 -9.81 -2.20
CA HIS A 382 -0.75 -8.75 -3.02
C HIS A 382 -0.08 -8.74 -4.39
N GLY A 383 -0.87 -8.97 -5.44
CA GLY A 383 -0.49 -8.84 -6.83
C GLY A 383 -1.14 -7.60 -7.46
N ARG A 384 -0.43 -6.94 -8.35
CA ARG A 384 -0.95 -5.82 -9.13
C ARG A 384 -0.35 -5.86 -10.52
N ILE A 385 -1.18 -5.67 -11.54
CA ILE A 385 -0.78 -5.53 -12.94
C ILE A 385 -1.19 -4.15 -13.40
N VAL A 386 -0.24 -3.38 -13.93
CA VAL A 386 -0.51 -2.07 -14.54
C VAL A 386 -0.15 -2.15 -16.02
N ALA A 387 -1.14 -2.00 -16.89
CA ALA A 387 -0.95 -1.93 -18.34
C ALA A 387 -1.26 -0.49 -18.79
N PHE A 388 -0.20 0.27 -19.05
CA PHE A 388 -0.32 1.67 -19.44
C PHE A 388 -0.74 1.86 -20.90
N PRO A 389 -1.35 3.01 -21.27
CA PRO A 389 -1.73 3.32 -22.63
C PRO A 389 -0.57 3.33 -23.64
N ASN A 390 0.66 3.56 -23.18
CA ASN A 390 1.87 3.58 -24.01
C ASN A 390 2.47 2.18 -24.29
N GLY A 391 1.84 1.11 -23.78
CA GLY A 391 2.31 -0.28 -23.98
C GLY A 391 3.20 -0.79 -22.84
N THR A 392 3.65 0.06 -21.92
CA THR A 392 4.39 -0.38 -20.72
C THR A 392 3.49 -1.24 -19.83
N VAL A 393 4.01 -2.34 -19.34
CA VAL A 393 3.33 -3.22 -18.38
C VAL A 393 4.21 -3.48 -17.19
N GLN A 394 3.62 -3.44 -16.01
CA GLN A 394 4.29 -3.72 -14.74
C GLN A 394 3.61 -4.86 -14.00
N HIS A 395 4.40 -5.75 -13.39
CA HIS A 395 3.95 -6.67 -12.36
C HIS A 395 4.47 -6.22 -11.01
N TRP A 396 3.57 -6.16 -10.05
CA TRP A 396 3.89 -5.81 -8.66
C TRP A 396 3.61 -7.01 -7.75
N LEU A 397 4.51 -7.28 -6.82
CA LEU A 397 4.35 -8.30 -5.78
C LEU A 397 4.64 -7.67 -4.41
N ASN A 398 3.66 -7.75 -3.50
CA ASN A 398 3.79 -7.29 -2.11
C ASN A 398 4.39 -5.87 -1.98
N GLY A 399 3.97 -4.96 -2.89
CA GLY A 399 4.38 -3.55 -2.88
C GLY A 399 5.61 -3.22 -3.71
N PHE A 400 6.19 -4.18 -4.43
CA PHE A 400 7.36 -3.98 -5.27
C PHE A 400 7.05 -4.21 -6.74
N ASN A 401 7.51 -3.32 -7.61
CA ASN A 401 7.54 -3.55 -9.05
C ASN A 401 8.64 -4.57 -9.34
N VAL A 402 8.25 -5.78 -9.74
CA VAL A 402 9.16 -6.92 -9.96
C VAL A 402 9.36 -7.29 -11.41
N VAL A 403 8.51 -6.81 -12.31
CA VAL A 403 8.66 -6.93 -13.77
C VAL A 403 8.17 -5.64 -14.41
N GLU A 404 8.95 -5.11 -15.34
CA GLU A 404 8.52 -4.02 -16.21
C GLU A 404 9.00 -4.30 -17.65
N TYR A 405 8.11 -4.11 -18.61
CA TYR A 405 8.43 -4.31 -20.02
C TYR A 405 7.50 -3.49 -20.93
N GLU A 406 7.91 -3.31 -22.18
CA GLU A 406 7.11 -2.67 -23.21
C GLU A 406 6.56 -3.74 -24.17
N ARG A 407 5.25 -3.88 -24.22
CA ARG A 407 4.50 -4.79 -25.07
C ARG A 407 4.62 -4.37 -26.55
N GLY A 408 5.00 -5.31 -27.43
CA GLY A 408 5.22 -5.02 -28.85
C GLY A 408 6.55 -4.33 -29.17
N SER A 409 7.48 -4.24 -28.19
CA SER A 409 8.84 -3.83 -28.47
C SER A 409 9.63 -4.95 -29.17
N ASN A 410 10.72 -4.63 -29.85
CA ASN A 410 11.60 -5.63 -30.48
C ASN A 410 12.13 -6.67 -29.47
N ILE A 411 12.34 -6.26 -28.21
CA ILE A 411 12.75 -7.18 -27.12
C ILE A 411 11.62 -8.15 -26.82
N TYR A 412 10.40 -7.64 -26.67
CA TYR A 412 9.21 -8.44 -26.42
C TYR A 412 9.01 -9.47 -27.54
N ASP A 413 9.06 -9.05 -28.80
CA ASP A 413 8.90 -9.93 -29.97
C ASP A 413 9.95 -11.03 -30.01
N ALA A 414 11.22 -10.68 -29.70
CA ALA A 414 12.31 -11.66 -29.63
C ALA A 414 12.13 -12.69 -28.49
N LEU A 415 11.53 -12.29 -27.36
CA LEU A 415 11.20 -13.18 -26.26
C LEU A 415 10.05 -14.12 -26.63
N VAL A 416 8.99 -13.61 -27.25
CA VAL A 416 7.86 -14.43 -27.74
C VAL A 416 8.34 -15.45 -28.75
N ALA A 417 9.16 -15.05 -29.73
CA ALA A 417 9.74 -15.94 -30.76
C ALA A 417 10.63 -17.08 -30.22
N ARG A 418 11.08 -16.98 -28.95
CA ARG A 418 11.91 -18.01 -28.29
C ARG A 418 11.14 -18.79 -27.19
N SER A 419 9.86 -18.52 -27.05
CA SER A 419 8.99 -19.13 -26.04
C SER A 419 8.04 -20.17 -26.65
N LYS A 420 7.28 -20.84 -25.80
CA LYS A 420 6.17 -21.71 -26.24
C LYS A 420 5.07 -20.96 -27.02
N TYR A 421 5.09 -19.65 -27.01
CA TYR A 421 4.11 -18.78 -27.65
C TYR A 421 4.42 -18.40 -29.11
N GLU A 422 5.60 -18.78 -29.64
CA GLU A 422 6.04 -18.49 -31.01
C GLU A 422 4.98 -18.75 -32.08
N LYS A 423 4.21 -19.83 -31.92
CA LYS A 423 3.19 -20.25 -32.88
C LYS A 423 1.90 -19.43 -32.86
N TYR A 424 1.74 -18.51 -31.91
CA TYR A 424 0.52 -17.70 -31.78
C TYR A 424 0.81 -16.29 -32.30
N GLU A 425 0.22 -16.00 -33.47
CA GLU A 425 0.35 -14.69 -34.10
C GLU A 425 -0.23 -13.59 -33.19
N ASN A 426 0.46 -12.46 -33.08
CA ASN A 426 0.08 -11.31 -32.26
C ASN A 426 -0.15 -11.66 -30.76
N PHE A 427 0.53 -12.68 -30.23
CA PHE A 427 0.37 -13.07 -28.82
C PHE A 427 0.57 -11.89 -27.87
N GLY A 428 -0.48 -11.60 -27.08
CA GLY A 428 -0.49 -10.49 -26.10
C GLY A 428 -0.52 -9.09 -26.71
N LEU A 429 -0.70 -8.91 -28.02
CA LEU A 429 -0.68 -7.59 -28.69
C LEU A 429 -2.08 -7.02 -28.94
N GLU A 430 -3.13 -7.73 -28.57
CA GLU A 430 -4.51 -7.24 -28.72
C GLU A 430 -4.71 -5.89 -28.00
N ALA A 431 -5.45 -4.98 -28.64
CA ALA A 431 -5.74 -3.67 -28.05
C ALA A 431 -6.56 -3.79 -26.76
N LYS A 432 -7.43 -4.80 -26.67
CA LYS A 432 -8.19 -5.19 -25.48
C LYS A 432 -8.25 -6.70 -25.37
N GLY A 433 -8.17 -7.23 -24.16
CA GLY A 433 -8.32 -8.65 -23.90
C GLY A 433 -9.02 -8.93 -22.56
N LEU A 434 -9.44 -10.16 -22.38
CA LEU A 434 -10.05 -10.60 -21.13
C LEU A 434 -8.97 -10.75 -20.04
N LEU A 435 -9.42 -10.75 -18.79
CA LEU A 435 -8.66 -11.29 -17.67
C LEU A 435 -9.03 -12.77 -17.50
N LEU A 436 -8.06 -13.58 -16.99
CA LEU A 436 -8.30 -14.99 -16.73
C LEU A 436 -7.64 -15.38 -15.41
N LEU A 437 -8.39 -16.11 -14.57
CA LEU A 437 -7.88 -16.81 -13.39
C LEU A 437 -7.69 -18.28 -13.78
N GLN A 438 -6.43 -18.74 -13.69
CA GLN A 438 -6.06 -20.08 -14.15
C GLN A 438 -6.40 -21.15 -13.11
N ASN A 439 -6.99 -22.24 -13.57
CA ASN A 439 -7.10 -23.51 -12.85
C ASN A 439 -6.03 -24.48 -13.33
N HIS A 440 -5.03 -24.71 -12.52
CA HIS A 440 -3.96 -25.68 -12.79
C HIS A 440 -4.08 -26.96 -11.97
N ASN A 441 -5.28 -27.26 -11.46
CA ASN A 441 -5.64 -28.41 -10.60
C ASN A 441 -5.10 -28.32 -9.16
N ASP A 442 -4.56 -27.19 -8.75
CA ASP A 442 -4.05 -26.94 -7.40
C ASP A 442 -4.97 -25.99 -6.63
N GLU A 443 -4.89 -26.03 -5.30
CA GLU A 443 -5.68 -25.14 -4.46
C GLU A 443 -5.06 -23.75 -4.39
N VAL A 444 -5.78 -22.76 -4.92
CA VAL A 444 -5.43 -21.35 -4.86
C VAL A 444 -6.68 -20.53 -4.57
N SER A 445 -6.53 -19.50 -3.76
CA SER A 445 -7.62 -18.59 -3.39
C SER A 445 -7.32 -17.18 -3.87
N TYR A 446 -8.36 -16.45 -4.30
CA TYR A 446 -8.32 -15.06 -4.75
C TYR A 446 -9.31 -14.22 -3.98
N ARG A 447 -8.96 -12.96 -3.68
CA ARG A 447 -9.86 -11.95 -3.14
C ARG A 447 -9.43 -10.55 -3.55
N SER A 448 -10.21 -9.54 -3.20
CA SER A 448 -9.88 -8.13 -3.51
C SER A 448 -9.63 -7.88 -5.00
N LEU A 449 -10.32 -8.64 -5.88
CA LEU A 449 -10.20 -8.46 -7.32
C LEU A 449 -10.87 -7.15 -7.71
N LYS A 450 -10.08 -6.13 -8.06
CA LYS A 450 -10.58 -4.80 -8.46
C LYS A 450 -9.78 -4.26 -9.64
N ILE A 451 -10.44 -3.49 -10.49
CA ILE A 451 -9.84 -2.94 -11.70
C ILE A 451 -10.27 -1.50 -11.91
N ARG A 452 -9.38 -0.70 -12.52
CA ARG A 452 -9.72 0.58 -13.17
C ARG A 452 -9.12 0.64 -14.55
N GLU A 453 -9.83 1.32 -15.47
CA GLU A 453 -9.29 1.64 -16.79
C GLU A 453 -8.46 2.93 -16.71
N LEU A 454 -7.35 2.97 -17.45
CA LEU A 454 -6.39 4.08 -17.47
C LEU A 454 -6.54 4.93 -18.73
#